data_f9710ace332f091d4f99a8933407c5f6
#
_entry.id   f9710ace332f091d4f99a8933407c5f6
#
_cell.length_a   1.000
_cell.length_b   1.000
_cell.length_c   1.000
_cell.angle_alpha   90.00
_cell.angle_beta   90.00
_cell.angle_gamma   90.00
#
_symmetry.space_group_name_H-M   'P 1'
#
loop_
_entity.id
_entity.type
_entity.pdbx_description
1 polymer ?
#
loop_
_entity_poly.entity_id
_entity_poly.type
_entity_poly.pdbx_seq_one_letter_code
_entity_poly.pdbx_strand_id
1 'polypeptide(L)'
;MMWNWWFWLCLALCTADQYRDEAVRIMNETPLIDGHNDLPWQILKKFNGQLQLSEANLYYLEGTHTNIPKLKTGFVGGQFWSAYVPCDTQNKDAVKRTLEQIDLIHRMCQTYPETFLCASSPADIRLAFQQKKVASLIGVEGGHSIDSSLGVLRAMYYLGVRYMTLTHNCNTPWADNWQVDTGNDKAQSHGLSEFGEEVVKEMNRLGVMIDLAHVSVATMEAVLSVSQAPVIFSHSSAYQLCPHRRNVPDHILQLVNKTRSLVMVNFYNQYVSCQKEANLSQVADHLDYIKNTAGPEAVGFGGDYDGVDDVPTGLQDVSGYPDLIAELLRRNWTETEVKNALAYNLLRVFDEVEQASSHSVLPNENFIEFSELQDTCRTSYGYQDYSQQDHSHQHRPGVLPVVLTLPLLYLWQP
;
A
#
# COMPACT_ATOMS: atom_id res chain seq x y z
N MET A 1 -41.75 -21.33 -34.28
CA MET A 1 -40.62 -20.38 -34.08
C MET A 1 -40.34 -19.99 -32.64
N MET A 2 -41.19 -20.29 -31.65
CA MET A 2 -40.99 -19.91 -30.23
C MET A 2 -40.04 -20.84 -29.45
N TRP A 3 -39.80 -22.09 -29.87
CA TRP A 3 -38.96 -23.04 -29.13
C TRP A 3 -37.47 -22.76 -29.17
N ASN A 4 -36.95 -22.14 -30.23
CA ASN A 4 -35.52 -21.85 -30.35
C ASN A 4 -35.03 -20.71 -29.41
N TRP A 5 -35.89 -19.76 -29.04
CA TRP A 5 -35.50 -18.65 -28.17
C TRP A 5 -35.32 -19.08 -26.73
N TRP A 6 -36.12 -19.98 -26.22
CA TRP A 6 -35.98 -20.53 -24.88
C TRP A 6 -34.71 -21.39 -24.74
N PHE A 7 -34.33 -22.09 -25.78
CA PHE A 7 -33.11 -22.91 -25.77
C PHE A 7 -31.85 -22.05 -25.72
N TRP A 8 -31.82 -20.95 -26.46
CA TRP A 8 -30.71 -19.98 -26.41
C TRP A 8 -30.67 -19.19 -25.11
N LEU A 9 -31.80 -18.81 -24.53
CA LEU A 9 -31.88 -18.17 -23.21
C LEU A 9 -31.37 -19.11 -22.11
N CYS A 10 -31.75 -20.36 -22.11
CA CYS A 10 -31.27 -21.36 -21.14
C CYS A 10 -29.75 -21.62 -21.31
N LEU A 11 -29.23 -21.68 -22.53
CA LEU A 11 -27.79 -21.81 -22.78
C LEU A 11 -27.00 -20.57 -22.30
N ALA A 12 -27.52 -19.38 -22.51
CA ALA A 12 -26.87 -18.14 -22.04
C ALA A 12 -26.88 -18.03 -20.52
N LEU A 13 -27.97 -18.41 -19.86
CA LEU A 13 -28.06 -18.48 -18.39
C LEU A 13 -27.14 -19.57 -17.82
N CYS A 14 -27.07 -20.75 -18.47
CA CYS A 14 -26.18 -21.81 -18.05
C CYS A 14 -24.70 -21.46 -18.18
N THR A 15 -24.33 -20.69 -19.23
CA THR A 15 -22.94 -20.24 -19.43
C THR A 15 -22.57 -19.09 -18.48
N ALA A 16 -23.51 -18.23 -18.07
CA ALA A 16 -23.27 -17.20 -17.07
C ALA A 16 -23.00 -17.81 -15.70
N ASP A 17 -23.78 -18.82 -15.31
CA ASP A 17 -23.58 -19.59 -14.09
C ASP A 17 -22.22 -20.32 -14.11
N GLN A 18 -21.81 -20.86 -15.24
CA GLN A 18 -20.54 -21.59 -15.37
C GLN A 18 -19.32 -20.73 -15.03
N TYR A 19 -19.22 -19.50 -15.52
CA TYR A 19 -18.09 -18.61 -15.20
C TYR A 19 -18.11 -18.16 -13.74
N ARG A 20 -19.30 -17.98 -13.17
CA ARG A 20 -19.45 -17.64 -11.75
C ARG A 20 -19.04 -18.80 -10.84
N ASP A 21 -19.47 -20.01 -11.17
CA ASP A 21 -19.10 -21.23 -10.45
C ASP A 21 -17.59 -21.49 -10.54
N GLU A 22 -17.00 -21.27 -11.72
CA GLU A 22 -15.57 -21.39 -11.92
C GLU A 22 -14.78 -20.31 -11.14
N ALA A 23 -15.26 -19.06 -11.13
CA ALA A 23 -14.68 -18.00 -10.31
C ALA A 23 -14.67 -18.39 -8.82
N VAL A 24 -15.78 -18.87 -8.30
CA VAL A 24 -15.91 -19.33 -6.91
C VAL A 24 -14.95 -20.50 -6.62
N ARG A 25 -14.82 -21.46 -7.57
CA ARG A 25 -13.88 -22.57 -7.43
C ARG A 25 -12.43 -22.04 -7.27
N ILE A 26 -12.01 -21.16 -8.17
CA ILE A 26 -10.66 -20.57 -8.16
C ILE A 26 -10.40 -19.79 -6.87
N MET A 27 -11.38 -19.00 -6.42
CA MET A 27 -11.27 -18.18 -5.20
C MET A 27 -11.29 -19.01 -3.91
N ASN A 28 -11.83 -20.23 -3.94
CA ASN A 28 -11.68 -21.20 -2.86
C ASN A 28 -10.27 -21.83 -2.79
N GLU A 29 -9.54 -21.83 -3.88
CA GLU A 29 -8.17 -22.38 -3.97
C GLU A 29 -7.08 -21.32 -3.80
N THR A 30 -7.41 -20.05 -4.07
CA THR A 30 -6.46 -18.93 -4.07
C THR A 30 -7.10 -17.72 -3.40
N PRO A 31 -6.47 -17.14 -2.35
CA PRO A 31 -7.03 -15.96 -1.69
C PRO A 31 -7.11 -14.77 -2.66
N LEU A 32 -8.20 -14.02 -2.60
CA LEU A 32 -8.17 -12.66 -3.13
C LEU A 32 -7.49 -11.77 -2.08
N ILE A 33 -6.45 -11.06 -2.48
CA ILE A 33 -5.76 -10.06 -1.64
C ILE A 33 -6.05 -8.68 -2.22
N ASP A 34 -6.75 -7.86 -1.46
CA ASP A 34 -7.05 -6.47 -1.83
C ASP A 34 -6.01 -5.52 -1.24
N GLY A 35 -5.49 -4.63 -2.06
CA GLY A 35 -4.39 -3.72 -1.71
C GLY A 35 -4.80 -2.51 -0.89
N HIS A 36 -6.09 -2.14 -0.84
CA HIS A 36 -6.49 -0.90 -0.16
C HIS A 36 -7.96 -0.86 0.26
N ASN A 37 -8.21 -0.60 1.55
CA ASN A 37 -9.55 -0.47 2.10
C ASN A 37 -9.55 0.44 3.33
N ASP A 38 -10.48 1.39 3.38
CA ASP A 38 -10.58 2.44 4.40
C ASP A 38 -11.65 2.17 5.47
N LEU A 39 -12.02 0.92 5.71
CA LEU A 39 -12.92 0.61 6.82
C LEU A 39 -12.45 1.19 8.16
N PRO A 40 -11.15 1.17 8.52
CA PRO A 40 -10.69 1.81 9.76
C PRO A 40 -11.02 3.30 9.82
N TRP A 41 -10.91 4.01 8.72
CA TRP A 41 -11.30 5.42 8.64
C TRP A 41 -12.81 5.61 8.84
N GLN A 42 -13.66 4.75 8.27
CA GLN A 42 -15.11 4.80 8.49
C GLN A 42 -15.45 4.55 9.97
N ILE A 43 -14.78 3.58 10.61
CA ILE A 43 -14.98 3.29 12.04
C ILE A 43 -14.54 4.48 12.90
N LEU A 44 -13.43 5.14 12.55
CA LEU A 44 -13.00 6.35 13.25
C LEU A 44 -14.04 7.46 13.11
N LYS A 45 -14.50 7.75 11.88
CA LYS A 45 -15.47 8.83 11.61
C LYS A 45 -16.82 8.61 12.28
N LYS A 46 -17.34 7.38 12.22
CA LYS A 46 -18.70 7.05 12.69
C LYS A 46 -18.75 6.78 14.20
N PHE A 47 -17.68 6.21 14.77
CA PHE A 47 -17.68 5.65 16.12
C PHE A 47 -16.48 6.08 16.98
N ASN A 48 -15.70 7.08 16.55
CA ASN A 48 -14.46 7.49 17.22
C ASN A 48 -13.49 6.31 17.53
N GLY A 49 -13.44 5.32 16.63
CA GLY A 49 -12.60 4.14 16.80
C GLY A 49 -13.07 3.16 17.90
N GLN A 50 -14.32 3.26 18.38
CA GLN A 50 -14.85 2.43 19.46
C GLN A 50 -15.52 1.17 18.89
N LEU A 51 -14.79 0.05 18.83
CA LEU A 51 -15.28 -1.24 18.33
C LEU A 51 -16.26 -1.97 19.27
N GLN A 52 -16.35 -1.53 20.54
CA GLN A 52 -17.25 -2.15 21.53
C GLN A 52 -18.70 -1.65 21.43
N LEU A 53 -18.95 -0.61 20.64
CA LEU A 53 -20.30 -0.16 20.36
C LEU A 53 -21.04 -1.20 19.51
N SER A 54 -22.32 -1.46 19.83
CA SER A 54 -23.16 -2.40 19.08
C SER A 54 -23.24 -2.06 17.60
N GLU A 55 -23.31 -0.77 17.28
CA GLU A 55 -23.39 -0.21 15.93
C GLU A 55 -22.09 -0.36 15.14
N ALA A 56 -20.96 -0.50 15.83
CA ALA A 56 -19.65 -0.73 15.22
C ALA A 56 -19.31 -2.21 15.02
N ASN A 57 -20.25 -3.13 15.36
CA ASN A 57 -20.03 -4.56 15.23
C ASN A 57 -19.91 -4.97 13.76
N LEU A 58 -18.74 -5.48 13.36
CA LEU A 58 -18.43 -5.82 11.97
C LEU A 58 -19.29 -6.95 11.37
N TYR A 59 -20.04 -7.71 12.16
CA TYR A 59 -21.02 -8.66 11.64
C TYR A 59 -22.30 -7.98 11.15
N TYR A 60 -22.62 -6.80 11.67
CA TYR A 60 -23.88 -6.10 11.42
C TYR A 60 -23.67 -4.65 10.96
N LEU A 61 -22.42 -4.25 10.73
CA LEU A 61 -22.07 -2.87 10.32
C LEU A 61 -22.74 -2.55 8.99
N GLU A 62 -23.56 -1.50 8.99
CA GLU A 62 -24.26 -0.98 7.82
C GLU A 62 -23.66 0.37 7.36
N GLY A 63 -23.95 0.73 6.10
CA GLY A 63 -23.49 2.00 5.51
C GLY A 63 -21.97 2.06 5.32
N THR A 64 -21.34 0.90 5.11
CA THR A 64 -19.97 0.71 4.68
C THR A 64 -19.92 -0.27 3.51
N HIS A 65 -18.90 -0.18 2.66
CA HIS A 65 -18.67 -1.16 1.60
C HIS A 65 -18.15 -2.49 2.17
N THR A 66 -17.66 -2.47 3.41
CA THR A 66 -16.99 -3.62 4.01
C THR A 66 -17.60 -3.97 5.36
N ASN A 67 -17.90 -5.25 5.54
CA ASN A 67 -18.21 -5.90 6.81
C ASN A 67 -17.87 -7.39 6.72
N ILE A 68 -17.94 -8.14 7.83
CA ILE A 68 -17.54 -9.56 7.84
C ILE A 68 -18.38 -10.42 6.89
N PRO A 69 -19.72 -10.34 6.85
CA PRO A 69 -20.51 -11.10 5.87
C PRO A 69 -20.13 -10.80 4.42
N LYS A 70 -19.89 -9.52 4.06
CA LYS A 70 -19.52 -9.11 2.71
C LYS A 70 -18.12 -9.62 2.33
N LEU A 71 -17.13 -9.56 3.23
CA LEU A 71 -15.78 -10.13 3.03
C LEU A 71 -15.87 -11.64 2.73
N LYS A 72 -16.70 -12.37 3.47
CA LYS A 72 -16.92 -13.80 3.24
C LYS A 72 -17.58 -14.08 1.89
N THR A 73 -18.61 -13.32 1.52
CA THR A 73 -19.31 -13.43 0.24
C THR A 73 -18.38 -13.08 -0.94
N GLY A 74 -17.48 -12.11 -0.75
CA GLY A 74 -16.49 -11.69 -1.74
C GLY A 74 -15.24 -12.56 -1.80
N PHE A 75 -15.16 -13.62 -0.98
CA PHE A 75 -13.98 -14.50 -0.90
C PHE A 75 -12.67 -13.74 -0.64
N VAL A 76 -12.73 -12.63 0.07
CA VAL A 76 -11.54 -11.88 0.45
C VAL A 76 -10.71 -12.71 1.42
N GLY A 77 -9.49 -13.06 1.02
CA GLY A 77 -8.54 -13.87 1.80
C GLY A 77 -7.42 -13.04 2.43
N GLY A 78 -7.23 -11.81 1.97
CA GLY A 78 -6.29 -10.84 2.56
C GLY A 78 -6.73 -9.43 2.27
N GLN A 79 -6.55 -8.53 3.22
CA GLN A 79 -6.91 -7.13 3.10
C GLN A 79 -5.84 -6.24 3.69
N PHE A 80 -5.30 -5.34 2.88
CA PHE A 80 -4.55 -4.20 3.38
C PHE A 80 -5.53 -3.11 3.83
N TRP A 81 -5.53 -2.85 5.13
CA TRP A 81 -6.28 -1.75 5.71
C TRP A 81 -5.43 -0.48 5.66
N SER A 82 -6.04 0.60 5.24
CA SER A 82 -5.42 1.92 5.22
C SER A 82 -5.38 2.52 6.63
N ALA A 83 -4.18 2.76 7.16
CA ALA A 83 -3.98 3.67 8.27
C ALA A 83 -3.88 5.09 7.71
N TYR A 84 -5.04 5.62 7.33
CA TYR A 84 -5.20 6.93 6.71
C TYR A 84 -5.38 8.05 7.72
N VAL A 85 -4.78 9.20 7.43
CA VAL A 85 -5.05 10.47 8.10
C VAL A 85 -5.12 11.62 7.09
N PRO A 86 -6.04 12.59 7.26
CA PRO A 86 -6.19 13.70 6.32
C PRO A 86 -4.94 14.58 6.22
N CYS A 87 -4.74 15.21 5.06
CA CYS A 87 -3.64 16.12 4.80
C CYS A 87 -3.58 17.34 5.74
N ASP A 88 -4.69 17.76 6.32
CA ASP A 88 -4.73 18.87 7.29
C ASP A 88 -4.13 18.50 8.67
N THR A 89 -3.79 17.23 8.88
CA THR A 89 -2.99 16.77 10.04
C THR A 89 -1.48 16.97 9.84
N GLN A 90 -1.03 17.21 8.61
CA GLN A 90 0.38 17.43 8.28
C GLN A 90 0.97 18.58 9.10
N ASN A 91 2.20 18.39 9.60
CA ASN A 91 2.88 19.32 10.52
C ASN A 91 2.15 19.58 11.86
N LYS A 92 1.19 18.73 12.24
CA LYS A 92 0.42 18.81 13.49
C LYS A 92 0.43 17.45 14.19
N ASP A 93 -0.70 16.73 14.16
CA ASP A 93 -0.90 15.47 14.89
C ASP A 93 -0.93 14.21 13.98
N ALA A 94 -0.42 14.30 12.74
CA ALA A 94 -0.43 13.19 11.77
C ALA A 94 0.13 11.89 12.35
N VAL A 95 1.30 11.93 12.99
CA VAL A 95 1.93 10.75 13.61
C VAL A 95 1.00 10.11 14.65
N LYS A 96 0.45 10.93 15.56
CA LYS A 96 -0.46 10.45 16.61
C LYS A 96 -1.69 9.78 15.99
N ARG A 97 -2.32 10.44 15.02
CA ARG A 97 -3.51 9.93 14.34
C ARG A 97 -3.25 8.63 13.57
N THR A 98 -2.10 8.53 12.93
CA THR A 98 -1.71 7.29 12.24
C THR A 98 -1.51 6.15 13.23
N LEU A 99 -0.89 6.40 14.39
CA LEU A 99 -0.77 5.39 15.45
C LEU A 99 -2.14 4.95 16.00
N GLU A 100 -3.10 5.86 16.14
CA GLU A 100 -4.48 5.54 16.53
C GLU A 100 -5.17 4.64 15.46
N GLN A 101 -4.92 4.86 14.16
CA GLN A 101 -5.43 4.00 13.10
C GLN A 101 -4.76 2.62 13.10
N ILE A 102 -3.46 2.55 13.29
CA ILE A 102 -2.72 1.27 13.41
C ILE A 102 -3.26 0.47 14.60
N ASP A 103 -3.47 1.11 15.76
CA ASP A 103 -4.07 0.49 16.94
C ASP A 103 -5.49 -0.04 16.64
N LEU A 104 -6.31 0.75 15.94
CA LEU A 104 -7.66 0.34 15.54
C LEU A 104 -7.63 -0.92 14.66
N ILE A 105 -6.73 -1.00 13.67
CA ILE A 105 -6.58 -2.18 12.81
C ILE A 105 -6.17 -3.41 13.64
N HIS A 106 -5.26 -3.27 14.59
CA HIS A 106 -4.90 -4.36 15.51
C HIS A 106 -6.10 -4.79 16.36
N ARG A 107 -6.86 -3.85 16.91
CA ARG A 107 -8.06 -4.16 17.71
C ARG A 107 -9.15 -4.83 16.87
N MET A 108 -9.34 -4.44 15.59
CA MET A 108 -10.25 -5.14 14.67
C MET A 108 -9.85 -6.61 14.54
N CYS A 109 -8.57 -6.88 14.26
CA CYS A 109 -8.06 -8.24 14.15
C CYS A 109 -8.23 -9.04 15.44
N GLN A 110 -7.95 -8.46 16.59
CA GLN A 110 -8.06 -9.11 17.91
C GLN A 110 -9.49 -9.31 18.37
N THR A 111 -10.40 -8.41 17.99
CA THR A 111 -11.82 -8.51 18.37
C THR A 111 -12.55 -9.62 17.61
N TYR A 112 -12.11 -9.92 16.37
CA TYR A 112 -12.75 -10.92 15.51
C TYR A 112 -11.76 -12.03 15.09
N PRO A 113 -11.17 -12.77 16.06
CA PRO A 113 -10.11 -13.75 15.79
C PRO A 113 -10.56 -14.95 14.95
N GLU A 114 -11.88 -15.23 14.92
CA GLU A 114 -12.44 -16.27 14.05
C GLU A 114 -12.49 -15.83 12.57
N THR A 115 -12.44 -14.54 12.30
CA THR A 115 -12.48 -13.99 10.95
C THR A 115 -11.10 -13.54 10.47
N PHE A 116 -10.32 -12.89 11.31
CA PHE A 116 -9.05 -12.29 10.93
C PHE A 116 -7.86 -13.04 11.55
N LEU A 117 -6.74 -13.01 10.82
CA LEU A 117 -5.41 -13.28 11.33
C LEU A 117 -4.56 -12.03 11.09
N CYS A 118 -4.01 -11.44 12.17
CA CYS A 118 -3.10 -10.30 12.06
C CYS A 118 -1.84 -10.75 11.32
N ALA A 119 -1.60 -10.20 10.14
CA ALA A 119 -0.56 -10.64 9.23
C ALA A 119 0.45 -9.53 8.99
N SER A 120 1.71 -9.90 8.84
CA SER A 120 2.80 -8.98 8.54
C SER A 120 3.83 -9.53 7.56
N SER A 121 3.54 -10.70 6.98
CA SER A 121 4.39 -11.37 6.01
C SER A 121 3.58 -12.15 4.97
N PRO A 122 4.17 -12.50 3.81
CA PRO A 122 3.56 -13.42 2.86
C PRO A 122 3.21 -14.78 3.47
N ALA A 123 4.02 -15.25 4.42
CA ALA A 123 3.77 -16.51 5.13
C ALA A 123 2.49 -16.43 5.97
N ASP A 124 2.24 -15.31 6.66
CA ASP A 124 1.03 -15.09 7.44
C ASP A 124 -0.21 -15.06 6.55
N ILE A 125 -0.13 -14.47 5.34
CA ILE A 125 -1.24 -14.47 4.37
C ILE A 125 -1.59 -15.90 3.97
N ARG A 126 -0.58 -16.72 3.64
CA ARG A 126 -0.79 -18.14 3.30
C ARG A 126 -1.37 -18.92 4.47
N LEU A 127 -0.90 -18.65 5.69
CA LEU A 127 -1.41 -19.28 6.92
C LEU A 127 -2.87 -18.88 7.19
N ALA A 128 -3.21 -17.60 7.04
CA ALA A 128 -4.59 -17.11 7.21
C ALA A 128 -5.55 -17.84 6.25
N PHE A 129 -5.17 -17.94 4.98
CA PHE A 129 -5.98 -18.64 3.98
C PHE A 129 -6.15 -20.12 4.29
N GLN A 130 -5.09 -20.82 4.73
CA GLN A 130 -5.18 -22.21 5.18
C GLN A 130 -6.15 -22.38 6.36
N GLN A 131 -6.22 -21.38 7.25
CA GLN A 131 -7.14 -21.34 8.39
C GLN A 131 -8.54 -20.82 8.02
N LYS A 132 -8.80 -20.51 6.75
CA LYS A 132 -10.04 -19.90 6.25
C LYS A 132 -10.35 -18.56 6.93
N LYS A 133 -9.32 -17.78 7.21
CA LYS A 133 -9.38 -16.43 7.76
C LYS A 133 -8.91 -15.40 6.73
N VAL A 134 -9.27 -14.17 6.95
CA VAL A 134 -8.76 -13.01 6.21
C VAL A 134 -7.45 -12.55 6.85
N ALA A 135 -6.38 -12.49 6.08
CA ALA A 135 -5.14 -11.86 6.53
C ALA A 135 -5.38 -10.35 6.68
N SER A 136 -5.24 -9.84 7.92
CA SER A 136 -5.39 -8.42 8.25
C SER A 136 -4.03 -7.76 8.21
N LEU A 137 -3.78 -6.92 7.20
CA LEU A 137 -2.51 -6.27 6.92
C LEU A 137 -2.63 -4.75 7.08
N ILE A 138 -1.52 -4.05 7.30
CA ILE A 138 -1.50 -2.61 7.54
C ILE A 138 -0.69 -1.90 6.46
N GLY A 139 -1.34 -0.96 5.76
CA GLY A 139 -0.68 0.04 4.94
C GLY A 139 -0.86 1.43 5.54
N VAL A 140 0.14 2.28 5.43
CA VAL A 140 0.05 3.70 5.78
C VAL A 140 -0.19 4.51 4.53
N GLU A 141 -1.22 5.35 4.52
CA GLU A 141 -1.55 6.16 3.37
C GLU A 141 -1.13 7.62 3.56
N GLY A 142 -0.02 7.94 2.91
CA GLY A 142 0.55 9.28 2.90
C GLY A 142 1.76 9.44 3.83
N GLY A 143 2.90 9.80 3.22
CA GLY A 143 4.17 9.98 3.94
C GLY A 143 4.19 11.15 4.93
N HIS A 144 3.17 12.04 4.92
CA HIS A 144 2.98 13.02 5.99
C HIS A 144 2.77 12.34 7.36
N SER A 145 2.34 11.08 7.38
CA SER A 145 2.20 10.23 8.58
C SER A 145 3.52 10.00 9.33
N ILE A 146 4.68 10.06 8.66
CA ILE A 146 5.98 9.91 9.35
C ILE A 146 6.57 11.24 9.80
N ASP A 147 5.95 12.38 9.48
CA ASP A 147 6.41 13.71 9.82
C ASP A 147 7.91 13.94 9.51
N SER A 148 8.35 13.48 8.32
CA SER A 148 9.74 13.54 7.84
C SER A 148 10.76 12.87 8.77
N SER A 149 10.36 11.79 9.46
CA SER A 149 11.23 11.08 10.41
C SER A 149 11.40 9.60 10.02
N LEU A 150 12.64 9.21 9.70
CA LEU A 150 13.00 7.80 9.48
C LEU A 150 12.82 6.96 10.76
N GLY A 151 12.96 7.57 11.94
CA GLY A 151 12.69 6.92 13.22
C GLY A 151 11.22 6.54 13.38
N VAL A 152 10.30 7.41 12.96
CA VAL A 152 8.85 7.13 12.95
C VAL A 152 8.51 6.03 11.94
N LEU A 153 9.11 6.05 10.74
CA LEU A 153 8.96 4.98 9.74
C LEU A 153 9.36 3.62 10.32
N ARG A 154 10.50 3.54 10.99
CA ARG A 154 10.96 2.31 11.68
C ARG A 154 9.99 1.85 12.77
N ALA A 155 9.49 2.78 13.58
CA ALA A 155 8.51 2.47 14.62
C ALA A 155 7.22 1.89 14.02
N MET A 156 6.71 2.46 12.93
CA MET A 156 5.54 1.95 12.21
C MET A 156 5.77 0.55 11.63
N TYR A 157 6.98 0.28 11.08
CA TYR A 157 7.35 -1.08 10.64
C TYR A 157 7.25 -2.09 11.80
N TYR A 158 7.79 -1.76 12.99
CA TYR A 158 7.68 -2.63 14.16
C TYR A 158 6.24 -2.81 14.65
N LEU A 159 5.37 -1.86 14.38
CA LEU A 159 3.93 -1.97 14.64
C LEU A 159 3.17 -2.77 13.56
N GLY A 160 3.85 -3.31 12.56
CA GLY A 160 3.24 -4.20 11.57
C GLY A 160 2.91 -3.55 10.23
N VAL A 161 3.26 -2.29 9.99
CA VAL A 161 3.11 -1.64 8.68
C VAL A 161 3.97 -2.34 7.65
N ARG A 162 3.40 -2.65 6.46
CA ARG A 162 4.10 -3.35 5.38
C ARG A 162 4.09 -2.61 4.04
N TYR A 163 3.31 -1.55 3.90
CA TYR A 163 3.54 -0.56 2.86
C TYR A 163 3.32 0.86 3.38
N MET A 164 3.89 1.83 2.70
CA MET A 164 3.58 3.24 2.88
C MET A 164 3.46 3.93 1.53
N THR A 165 2.33 4.62 1.32
CA THR A 165 2.12 5.53 0.19
C THR A 165 2.89 6.82 0.45
N LEU A 166 3.75 7.25 -0.49
CA LEU A 166 4.70 8.35 -0.22
C LEU A 166 4.03 9.71 -0.05
N THR A 167 2.88 9.92 -0.69
CA THR A 167 2.04 11.11 -0.50
C THR A 167 0.56 10.70 -0.51
N HIS A 168 -0.32 11.51 0.06
CA HIS A 168 -1.75 11.47 -0.24
C HIS A 168 -2.08 12.64 -1.19
N ASN A 169 -3.06 13.48 -0.87
CA ASN A 169 -3.44 14.65 -1.65
C ASN A 169 -2.70 15.92 -1.20
N CYS A 170 -1.50 15.79 -0.65
CA CYS A 170 -0.61 16.87 -0.26
C CYS A 170 0.85 16.45 -0.46
N ASN A 171 1.70 17.39 -0.83
CA ASN A 171 3.14 17.16 -0.88
C ASN A 171 3.67 16.91 0.53
N THR A 172 4.69 16.06 0.63
CA THR A 172 5.61 16.09 1.76
C THR A 172 6.79 17.00 1.40
N PRO A 173 7.65 17.40 2.36
CA PRO A 173 8.87 18.14 2.03
C PRO A 173 9.82 17.37 1.11
N TRP A 174 9.57 16.08 0.85
CA TRP A 174 10.49 15.18 0.18
C TRP A 174 9.87 14.35 -0.98
N ALA A 175 8.56 14.49 -1.24
CA ALA A 175 7.87 13.85 -2.37
C ALA A 175 6.66 14.67 -2.83
N ASP A 176 6.43 14.73 -4.13
CA ASP A 176 5.33 15.45 -4.75
C ASP A 176 4.12 14.55 -5.01
N ASN A 177 2.92 15.07 -4.71
CA ASN A 177 1.65 14.38 -4.94
C ASN A 177 1.11 14.60 -6.37
N TRP A 178 0.12 13.81 -6.78
CA TRP A 178 -0.48 13.81 -8.11
C TRP A 178 -1.10 15.16 -8.56
N GLN A 179 -1.50 16.04 -7.63
CA GLN A 179 -2.10 17.32 -7.97
C GLN A 179 -1.10 18.28 -8.62
N VAL A 180 0.19 18.05 -8.43
CA VAL A 180 1.26 18.76 -9.15
C VAL A 180 1.10 18.58 -10.67
N ASP A 181 0.75 17.38 -11.13
CA ASP A 181 0.55 17.09 -12.55
C ASP A 181 -0.72 17.72 -13.14
N THR A 182 -1.61 18.25 -12.31
CA THR A 182 -2.80 19.00 -12.74
C THR A 182 -2.60 20.52 -12.73
N GLY A 183 -1.51 20.98 -12.11
CA GLY A 183 -1.28 22.39 -11.83
C GLY A 183 -2.06 22.95 -10.63
N ASN A 184 -2.82 22.11 -9.92
CA ASN A 184 -3.54 22.51 -8.70
C ASN A 184 -2.60 22.64 -7.49
N ASP A 185 -1.46 21.99 -7.53
CA ASP A 185 -0.40 22.12 -6.53
C ASP A 185 0.94 22.43 -7.21
N LYS A 186 1.92 22.90 -6.44
CA LYS A 186 3.26 23.25 -6.94
C LYS A 186 4.23 22.15 -6.53
N ALA A 187 5.08 21.74 -7.49
CA ALA A 187 6.19 20.86 -7.19
C ALA A 187 7.10 21.47 -6.12
N GLN A 188 7.43 20.70 -5.10
CA GLN A 188 8.35 21.07 -4.03
C GLN A 188 9.65 20.26 -4.14
N SER A 189 9.54 18.98 -4.45
CA SER A 189 10.64 18.04 -4.52
C SER A 189 11.03 17.66 -5.96
N HIS A 190 10.29 18.14 -6.96
CA HIS A 190 10.46 17.73 -8.37
C HIS A 190 10.53 16.21 -8.56
N GLY A 191 9.67 15.51 -7.84
CA GLY A 191 9.63 14.04 -7.69
C GLY A 191 10.06 13.65 -6.28
N LEU A 192 11.35 13.38 -6.06
CA LEU A 192 11.94 13.13 -4.75
C LEU A 192 13.04 14.14 -4.46
N SER A 193 13.11 14.64 -3.21
CA SER A 193 14.31 15.29 -2.68
C SER A 193 15.37 14.24 -2.29
N GLU A 194 16.58 14.68 -1.92
CA GLU A 194 17.62 13.80 -1.39
C GLU A 194 17.12 13.01 -0.16
N PHE A 195 16.37 13.66 0.75
CA PHE A 195 15.77 12.96 1.87
C PHE A 195 14.68 11.96 1.42
N GLY A 196 13.93 12.27 0.35
CA GLY A 196 12.95 11.35 -0.24
C GLY A 196 13.60 10.07 -0.77
N GLU A 197 14.79 10.17 -1.37
CA GLU A 197 15.57 9.00 -1.76
C GLU A 197 16.01 8.17 -0.54
N GLU A 198 16.38 8.83 0.57
CA GLU A 198 16.73 8.14 1.80
C GLU A 198 15.54 7.45 2.46
N VAL A 199 14.32 8.02 2.35
CA VAL A 199 13.08 7.33 2.74
C VAL A 199 12.88 6.05 1.92
N VAL A 200 13.05 6.12 0.58
CA VAL A 200 12.96 4.96 -0.31
C VAL A 200 13.99 3.88 0.06
N LYS A 201 15.24 4.26 0.28
CA LYS A 201 16.31 3.35 0.69
C LYS A 201 16.02 2.71 2.04
N GLU A 202 15.52 3.46 3.02
CA GLU A 202 15.17 2.93 4.34
C GLU A 202 13.96 1.98 4.28
N MET A 203 12.96 2.28 3.43
CA MET A 203 11.86 1.34 3.17
C MET A 203 12.36 0.02 2.57
N ASN A 204 13.28 0.07 1.60
CA ASN A 204 13.92 -1.13 1.06
C ASN A 204 14.70 -1.88 2.15
N ARG A 205 15.49 -1.17 2.97
CA ARG A 205 16.24 -1.78 4.07
C ARG A 205 15.35 -2.51 5.07
N LEU A 206 14.20 -1.96 5.38
CA LEU A 206 13.21 -2.53 6.31
C LEU A 206 12.41 -3.69 5.71
N GLY A 207 12.26 -3.76 4.39
CA GLY A 207 11.32 -4.67 3.75
C GLY A 207 9.87 -4.13 3.78
N VAL A 208 9.70 -2.81 3.64
CA VAL A 208 8.41 -2.13 3.51
C VAL A 208 8.17 -1.85 2.04
N MET A 209 7.05 -2.32 1.48
CA MET A 209 6.66 -2.03 0.10
C MET A 209 6.43 -0.53 -0.08
N ILE A 210 7.01 0.03 -1.15
CA ILE A 210 6.81 1.42 -1.52
C ILE A 210 5.54 1.50 -2.37
N ASP A 211 4.58 2.30 -1.93
CA ASP A 211 3.33 2.51 -2.67
C ASP A 211 3.35 3.84 -3.41
N LEU A 212 3.11 3.78 -4.72
CA LEU A 212 3.10 4.91 -5.65
C LEU A 212 1.70 5.38 -6.03
N ALA A 213 0.64 4.91 -5.35
CA ALA A 213 -0.65 5.57 -5.43
C ALA A 213 -0.52 7.03 -4.95
N HIS A 214 -1.32 7.96 -5.47
CA HIS A 214 -1.33 9.39 -5.10
C HIS A 214 -0.09 10.22 -5.40
N VAL A 215 0.99 9.67 -5.91
CA VAL A 215 2.21 10.45 -6.19
C VAL A 215 2.18 11.07 -7.60
N SER A 216 2.96 12.13 -7.82
CA SER A 216 3.15 12.71 -9.15
C SER A 216 3.91 11.76 -10.08
N VAL A 217 3.77 11.96 -11.39
CA VAL A 217 4.51 11.17 -12.38
C VAL A 217 6.02 11.29 -12.18
N ALA A 218 6.52 12.48 -11.86
CA ALA A 218 7.93 12.68 -11.55
C ALA A 218 8.38 11.86 -10.32
N THR A 219 7.53 11.74 -9.29
CA THR A 219 7.79 10.87 -8.13
C THR A 219 7.79 9.40 -8.53
N MET A 220 6.85 8.95 -9.38
CA MET A 220 6.84 7.57 -9.89
C MET A 220 8.16 7.23 -10.60
N GLU A 221 8.62 8.10 -11.49
CA GLU A 221 9.88 7.91 -12.24
C GLU A 221 11.10 7.88 -11.32
N ALA A 222 11.18 8.83 -10.37
CA ALA A 222 12.29 8.91 -9.42
C ALA A 222 12.36 7.65 -8.55
N VAL A 223 11.24 7.22 -7.96
CA VAL A 223 11.21 6.01 -7.12
C VAL A 223 11.56 4.76 -7.92
N LEU A 224 11.01 4.58 -9.12
CA LEU A 224 11.30 3.42 -9.97
C LEU A 224 12.77 3.35 -10.42
N SER A 225 13.49 4.49 -10.37
CA SER A 225 14.93 4.55 -10.67
C SER A 225 15.81 4.26 -9.44
N VAL A 226 15.34 4.55 -8.23
CA VAL A 226 16.12 4.47 -6.98
C VAL A 226 15.84 3.17 -6.21
N SER A 227 14.60 2.67 -6.25
CA SER A 227 14.20 1.49 -5.47
C SER A 227 14.98 0.25 -5.90
N GLN A 228 15.47 -0.50 -4.91
CA GLN A 228 16.18 -1.77 -5.10
C GLN A 228 15.22 -2.99 -5.07
N ALA A 229 13.95 -2.76 -4.81
CA ALA A 229 12.91 -3.77 -4.75
C ALA A 229 11.72 -3.35 -5.62
N PRO A 230 10.86 -4.28 -6.04
CA PRO A 230 9.60 -3.94 -6.70
C PRO A 230 8.75 -3.01 -5.84
N VAL A 231 7.95 -2.18 -6.50
CA VAL A 231 7.02 -1.26 -5.85
C VAL A 231 5.58 -1.65 -6.15
N ILE A 232 4.63 -1.06 -5.43
CA ILE A 232 3.20 -1.26 -5.68
C ILE A 232 2.52 0.06 -6.02
N PHE A 233 1.38 -0.04 -6.68
CA PHE A 233 0.33 0.95 -6.70
C PHE A 233 -0.86 0.30 -6.00
N SER A 234 -1.09 0.64 -4.75
CA SER A 234 -2.07 -0.05 -3.90
C SER A 234 -3.51 0.08 -4.42
N HIS A 235 -3.82 1.18 -5.12
CA HIS A 235 -5.12 1.48 -5.71
C HIS A 235 -4.99 2.51 -6.83
N SER A 236 -4.71 2.08 -8.06
CA SER A 236 -4.58 2.95 -9.25
C SER A 236 -5.03 2.22 -10.51
N SER A 237 -5.56 2.96 -11.47
CA SER A 237 -6.07 2.42 -12.75
C SER A 237 -5.19 2.87 -13.93
N ALA A 238 -5.58 2.59 -15.16
CA ALA A 238 -4.81 2.93 -16.36
C ALA A 238 -5.19 4.33 -16.89
N TYR A 239 -4.20 5.22 -17.05
CA TYR A 239 -4.40 6.59 -17.53
C TYR A 239 -4.99 6.64 -18.94
N GLN A 240 -4.62 5.71 -19.82
CA GLN A 240 -5.07 5.71 -21.20
C GLN A 240 -6.59 5.49 -21.34
N LEU A 241 -7.19 4.75 -20.41
CA LEU A 241 -8.65 4.53 -20.40
C LEU A 241 -9.40 5.67 -19.72
N CYS A 242 -8.81 6.25 -18.69
CA CYS A 242 -9.34 7.42 -18.01
C CYS A 242 -8.18 8.37 -17.67
N PRO A 243 -8.03 9.52 -18.37
CA PRO A 243 -6.87 10.40 -18.23
C PRO A 243 -6.92 11.24 -16.95
N HIS A 244 -7.14 10.59 -15.82
CA HIS A 244 -7.04 11.18 -14.48
C HIS A 244 -5.63 10.97 -13.93
N ARG A 245 -5.06 11.96 -13.23
CA ARG A 245 -3.66 11.91 -12.74
C ARG A 245 -3.42 10.94 -11.59
N ARG A 246 -4.49 10.38 -11.01
CA ARG A 246 -4.41 9.23 -10.09
C ARG A 246 -4.14 7.90 -10.81
N ASN A 247 -4.28 7.86 -12.12
CA ASN A 247 -4.08 6.69 -12.96
C ASN A 247 -2.66 6.64 -13.54
N VAL A 248 -2.19 5.44 -13.82
CA VAL A 248 -0.80 5.15 -14.21
C VAL A 248 -0.61 5.34 -15.71
N PRO A 249 0.30 6.23 -16.17
CA PRO A 249 0.60 6.41 -17.58
C PRO A 249 1.35 5.22 -18.19
N ASP A 250 1.24 5.04 -19.53
CA ASP A 250 1.82 3.88 -20.24
C ASP A 250 3.33 3.75 -20.06
N HIS A 251 4.08 4.85 -20.09
CA HIS A 251 5.54 4.79 -19.88
C HIS A 251 5.90 4.31 -18.49
N ILE A 252 5.08 4.63 -17.47
CA ILE A 252 5.21 4.08 -16.13
C ILE A 252 4.81 2.60 -16.08
N LEU A 253 3.72 2.21 -16.77
CA LEU A 253 3.35 0.78 -16.88
C LEU A 253 4.48 -0.06 -17.52
N GLN A 254 5.23 0.52 -18.48
CA GLN A 254 6.41 -0.13 -19.04
C GLN A 254 7.56 -0.26 -18.01
N LEU A 255 7.73 0.72 -17.13
CA LEU A 255 8.68 0.63 -16.01
C LEU A 255 8.23 -0.38 -14.96
N VAL A 256 6.93 -0.43 -14.65
CA VAL A 256 6.32 -1.45 -13.78
C VAL A 256 6.68 -2.87 -14.25
N ASN A 257 6.56 -3.14 -15.56
CA ASN A 257 7.00 -4.41 -16.14
C ASN A 257 8.49 -4.68 -15.89
N LYS A 258 9.35 -3.72 -16.22
CA LYS A 258 10.81 -3.86 -16.10
C LYS A 258 11.27 -4.10 -14.66
N THR A 259 10.63 -3.45 -13.70
CA THR A 259 10.96 -3.53 -12.27
C THR A 259 10.21 -4.65 -11.55
N ARG A 260 9.39 -5.43 -12.27
CA ARG A 260 8.52 -6.49 -11.73
C ARG A 260 7.56 -5.99 -10.65
N SER A 261 7.17 -4.73 -10.75
CA SER A 261 6.25 -4.03 -9.84
C SER A 261 4.79 -4.41 -10.10
N LEU A 262 3.86 -3.87 -9.33
CA LEU A 262 2.46 -4.28 -9.34
C LEU A 262 1.52 -3.07 -9.34
N VAL A 263 0.49 -3.09 -10.17
CA VAL A 263 -0.63 -2.13 -10.14
C VAL A 263 -1.89 -2.86 -9.68
N MET A 264 -2.46 -2.44 -8.57
CA MET A 264 -3.72 -2.94 -8.03
C MET A 264 -4.83 -1.96 -8.42
N VAL A 265 -5.78 -2.46 -9.25
CA VAL A 265 -6.79 -1.61 -9.90
C VAL A 265 -7.82 -1.15 -8.89
N ASN A 266 -8.09 0.16 -8.91
CA ASN A 266 -9.06 0.80 -8.04
C ASN A 266 -10.47 0.82 -8.65
N PHE A 267 -11.50 1.02 -7.82
CA PHE A 267 -12.91 0.95 -8.25
C PHE A 267 -13.65 2.29 -8.10
N TYR A 268 -12.95 3.39 -7.88
CA TYR A 268 -13.61 4.69 -7.86
C TYR A 268 -14.09 5.10 -9.25
N ASN A 269 -15.39 5.40 -9.39
CA ASN A 269 -16.00 5.72 -10.68
C ASN A 269 -15.24 6.77 -11.49
N GLN A 270 -14.75 7.82 -10.83
CA GLN A 270 -14.04 8.91 -11.52
C GLN A 270 -12.65 8.50 -12.02
N TYR A 271 -12.04 7.40 -11.50
CA TYR A 271 -10.77 6.88 -11.98
C TYR A 271 -10.94 5.71 -12.94
N VAL A 272 -12.14 5.09 -12.94
CA VAL A 272 -12.50 4.02 -13.87
C VAL A 272 -13.04 4.58 -15.17
N SER A 273 -14.04 5.45 -15.12
CA SER A 273 -14.74 5.96 -16.31
C SER A 273 -14.46 7.42 -16.64
N CYS A 274 -13.81 8.17 -15.75
CA CYS A 274 -13.75 9.63 -15.76
C CYS A 274 -15.14 10.29 -15.70
N GLN A 275 -16.14 9.56 -15.21
CA GLN A 275 -17.54 9.99 -15.07
C GLN A 275 -18.05 9.68 -13.66
N LYS A 276 -19.26 10.15 -13.34
CA LYS A 276 -19.92 9.83 -12.07
C LYS A 276 -20.35 8.37 -11.95
N GLU A 277 -20.55 7.70 -13.07
CA GLU A 277 -21.01 6.31 -13.12
C GLU A 277 -19.97 5.45 -13.83
N ALA A 278 -19.79 4.26 -13.31
CA ALA A 278 -19.00 3.19 -13.92
C ALA A 278 -19.69 1.84 -13.68
N ASN A 279 -19.16 0.80 -14.29
CA ASN A 279 -19.64 -0.55 -14.10
C ASN A 279 -18.46 -1.55 -14.02
N LEU A 280 -18.76 -2.74 -13.54
CA LEU A 280 -17.82 -3.85 -13.39
C LEU A 280 -17.03 -4.14 -14.67
N SER A 281 -17.67 -4.09 -15.85
CA SER A 281 -17.00 -4.34 -17.14
C SER A 281 -15.91 -3.31 -17.42
N GLN A 282 -16.12 -2.03 -17.08
CA GLN A 282 -15.10 -0.99 -17.23
C GLN A 282 -13.91 -1.19 -16.26
N VAL A 283 -14.13 -1.73 -15.06
CA VAL A 283 -13.03 -2.15 -14.18
C VAL A 283 -12.24 -3.28 -14.83
N ALA A 284 -12.92 -4.26 -15.42
CA ALA A 284 -12.28 -5.33 -16.17
C ALA A 284 -11.49 -4.81 -17.39
N ASP A 285 -11.93 -3.71 -18.04
CA ASP A 285 -11.16 -3.05 -19.11
C ASP A 285 -9.81 -2.54 -18.59
N HIS A 286 -9.75 -1.95 -17.40
CA HIS A 286 -8.48 -1.51 -16.78
C HIS A 286 -7.57 -2.69 -16.46
N LEU A 287 -8.11 -3.79 -15.94
CA LEU A 287 -7.35 -5.02 -15.67
C LEU A 287 -6.76 -5.59 -16.97
N ASP A 288 -7.57 -5.67 -18.04
CA ASP A 288 -7.09 -6.07 -19.37
C ASP A 288 -6.01 -5.15 -19.90
N TYR A 289 -6.21 -3.84 -19.78
CA TYR A 289 -5.27 -2.85 -20.31
C TYR A 289 -3.91 -2.95 -19.62
N ILE A 290 -3.89 -3.01 -18.28
CA ILE A 290 -2.65 -3.11 -17.50
C ILE A 290 -1.97 -4.46 -17.80
N LYS A 291 -2.73 -5.57 -17.84
CA LYS A 291 -2.21 -6.87 -18.23
C LYS A 291 -1.52 -6.84 -19.62
N ASN A 292 -2.15 -6.21 -20.59
CA ASN A 292 -1.63 -6.14 -21.95
C ASN A 292 -0.42 -5.21 -22.09
N THR A 293 -0.32 -4.17 -21.25
CA THR A 293 0.75 -3.15 -21.33
C THR A 293 1.94 -3.49 -20.43
N ALA A 294 1.68 -3.95 -19.19
CA ALA A 294 2.70 -4.25 -18.19
C ALA A 294 2.94 -5.75 -17.96
N GLY A 295 2.10 -6.60 -18.54
CA GLY A 295 2.18 -8.06 -18.39
C GLY A 295 1.27 -8.62 -17.30
N PRO A 296 0.96 -9.93 -17.36
CA PRO A 296 0.03 -10.57 -16.43
C PRO A 296 0.56 -10.65 -14.99
N GLU A 297 1.86 -10.46 -14.79
CA GLU A 297 2.48 -10.43 -13.46
C GLU A 297 2.38 -9.06 -12.78
N ALA A 298 1.87 -8.03 -13.48
CA ALA A 298 1.82 -6.65 -13.00
C ALA A 298 0.42 -6.21 -12.53
N VAL A 299 -0.54 -7.12 -12.39
CA VAL A 299 -1.96 -6.80 -12.14
C VAL A 299 -2.43 -7.36 -10.81
N GLY A 300 -3.22 -6.58 -10.07
CA GLY A 300 -3.90 -6.97 -8.84
C GLY A 300 -5.17 -6.15 -8.60
N PHE A 301 -5.73 -6.26 -7.41
CA PHE A 301 -6.96 -5.61 -6.98
C PHE A 301 -6.68 -4.69 -5.77
N GLY A 302 -7.16 -3.47 -5.83
CA GLY A 302 -7.11 -2.51 -4.73
C GLY A 302 -8.34 -1.61 -4.80
N GLY A 303 -9.47 -2.13 -4.34
CA GLY A 303 -10.81 -1.59 -4.62
C GLY A 303 -11.07 -0.19 -4.11
N ASP A 304 -10.30 0.30 -3.16
CA ASP A 304 -10.47 1.60 -2.51
C ASP A 304 -11.84 1.72 -1.81
N TYR A 305 -12.37 0.54 -1.42
CA TYR A 305 -13.64 0.46 -0.69
C TYR A 305 -13.55 1.18 0.66
N ASP A 306 -14.64 1.86 1.01
CA ASP A 306 -14.75 2.71 2.20
C ASP A 306 -13.88 4.00 2.18
N GLY A 307 -12.99 4.17 1.18
CA GLY A 307 -12.24 5.41 0.92
C GLY A 307 -12.94 6.34 -0.07
N VAL A 308 -13.84 5.80 -0.90
CA VAL A 308 -14.59 6.54 -1.92
C VAL A 308 -16.09 6.37 -1.74
N ASP A 309 -16.86 7.37 -2.20
CA ASP A 309 -18.31 7.37 -2.06
C ASP A 309 -19.01 6.65 -3.23
N ASP A 310 -18.46 6.74 -4.45
CA ASP A 310 -19.08 6.24 -5.68
C ASP A 310 -18.28 5.06 -6.25
N VAL A 311 -18.90 3.88 -6.29
CA VAL A 311 -18.30 2.65 -6.79
C VAL A 311 -19.09 2.09 -8.00
N PRO A 312 -18.48 1.26 -8.87
CA PRO A 312 -19.11 0.79 -10.10
C PRO A 312 -20.31 -0.13 -9.84
N THR A 313 -21.32 -0.01 -10.71
CA THR A 313 -22.42 -0.96 -10.73
C THR A 313 -21.90 -2.38 -10.97
N GLY A 314 -22.30 -3.33 -10.14
CA GLY A 314 -21.78 -4.70 -10.08
C GLY A 314 -20.65 -4.88 -9.05
N LEU A 315 -20.10 -3.78 -8.51
CA LEU A 315 -19.06 -3.77 -7.48
C LEU A 315 -19.42 -2.80 -6.35
N GLN A 316 -20.69 -2.83 -5.90
CA GLN A 316 -21.20 -1.92 -4.88
C GLN A 316 -20.53 -2.07 -3.51
N ASP A 317 -19.91 -3.21 -3.27
CA ASP A 317 -19.16 -3.51 -2.06
C ASP A 317 -18.22 -4.71 -2.28
N VAL A 318 -17.45 -5.07 -1.27
CA VAL A 318 -16.46 -6.16 -1.36
C VAL A 318 -17.05 -7.53 -1.70
N SER A 319 -18.37 -7.73 -1.63
CA SER A 319 -19.03 -8.98 -2.01
C SER A 319 -19.09 -9.21 -3.52
N GLY A 320 -18.82 -8.17 -4.33
CA GLY A 320 -18.87 -8.21 -5.80
C GLY A 320 -17.65 -8.84 -6.48
N TYR A 321 -16.58 -9.12 -5.77
CA TYR A 321 -15.35 -9.68 -6.36
C TYR A 321 -15.55 -10.92 -7.21
N PRO A 322 -16.36 -11.93 -6.80
CA PRO A 322 -16.57 -13.11 -7.63
C PRO A 322 -17.22 -12.83 -9.00
N ASP A 323 -18.02 -11.76 -9.09
CA ASP A 323 -18.63 -11.36 -10.36
C ASP A 323 -17.59 -10.70 -11.28
N LEU A 324 -16.64 -9.96 -10.72
CA LEU A 324 -15.49 -9.42 -11.46
C LEU A 324 -14.58 -10.56 -11.98
N ILE A 325 -14.31 -11.56 -11.16
CA ILE A 325 -13.51 -12.72 -11.59
C ILE A 325 -14.24 -13.51 -12.70
N ALA A 326 -15.56 -13.69 -12.59
CA ALA A 326 -16.37 -14.30 -13.64
C ALA A 326 -16.28 -13.51 -14.95
N GLU A 327 -16.27 -12.18 -14.89
CA GLU A 327 -16.09 -11.32 -16.07
C GLU A 327 -14.69 -11.49 -16.71
N LEU A 328 -13.63 -11.57 -15.92
CA LEU A 328 -12.29 -11.85 -16.44
C LEU A 328 -12.22 -13.21 -17.15
N LEU A 329 -12.85 -14.25 -16.60
CA LEU A 329 -12.96 -15.57 -17.23
C LEU A 329 -13.74 -15.50 -18.56
N ARG A 330 -14.83 -14.72 -18.65
CA ARG A 330 -15.57 -14.48 -19.89
C ARG A 330 -14.69 -13.78 -20.95
N ARG A 331 -13.73 -12.98 -20.51
CA ARG A 331 -12.73 -12.29 -21.35
C ARG A 331 -11.54 -13.19 -21.71
N ASN A 332 -11.65 -14.51 -21.48
CA ASN A 332 -10.63 -15.51 -21.75
C ASN A 332 -9.34 -15.35 -20.91
N TRP A 333 -9.42 -14.79 -19.70
CA TRP A 333 -8.32 -14.93 -18.78
C TRP A 333 -8.17 -16.40 -18.42
N THR A 334 -6.94 -16.88 -18.44
CA THR A 334 -6.62 -18.23 -17.99
C THR A 334 -6.70 -18.30 -16.47
N GLU A 335 -6.95 -19.50 -15.93
CA GLU A 335 -6.94 -19.73 -14.47
C GLU A 335 -5.65 -19.24 -13.81
N THR A 336 -4.52 -19.42 -14.49
CA THR A 336 -3.21 -18.94 -13.98
C THR A 336 -3.17 -17.41 -13.89
N GLU A 337 -3.61 -16.69 -14.91
CA GLU A 337 -3.67 -15.22 -14.89
C GLU A 337 -4.60 -14.71 -13.78
N VAL A 338 -5.76 -15.36 -13.59
CA VAL A 338 -6.69 -15.05 -12.51
C VAL A 338 -6.03 -15.26 -11.15
N LYS A 339 -5.40 -16.41 -10.90
CA LYS A 339 -4.70 -16.71 -9.64
C LYS A 339 -3.53 -15.75 -9.37
N ASN A 340 -2.83 -15.34 -10.42
CA ASN A 340 -1.79 -14.34 -10.34
C ASN A 340 -2.36 -13.00 -9.87
N ALA A 341 -3.43 -12.51 -10.49
CA ALA A 341 -4.06 -11.25 -10.11
C ALA A 341 -4.72 -11.30 -8.72
N LEU A 342 -5.30 -12.45 -8.34
CA LEU A 342 -5.89 -12.65 -7.02
C LEU A 342 -4.87 -12.51 -5.89
N ALA A 343 -3.69 -13.13 -6.05
CA ALA A 343 -2.73 -13.24 -4.96
C ALA A 343 -1.27 -13.29 -5.38
N TYR A 344 -0.93 -14.12 -6.38
CA TYR A 344 0.48 -14.50 -6.56
C TYR A 344 1.37 -13.34 -6.99
N ASN A 345 0.83 -12.35 -7.70
CA ASN A 345 1.56 -11.15 -8.07
C ASN A 345 1.94 -10.32 -6.83
N LEU A 346 1.00 -10.08 -5.91
CA LEU A 346 1.28 -9.35 -4.68
C LEU A 346 2.19 -10.15 -3.74
N LEU A 347 1.95 -11.45 -3.59
CA LEU A 347 2.81 -12.32 -2.77
C LEU A 347 4.24 -12.33 -3.29
N ARG A 348 4.44 -12.39 -4.62
CA ARG A 348 5.77 -12.28 -5.25
C ARG A 348 6.43 -10.94 -4.93
N VAL A 349 5.74 -9.83 -5.12
CA VAL A 349 6.29 -8.50 -4.82
C VAL A 349 6.67 -8.41 -3.35
N PHE A 350 5.80 -8.86 -2.46
CA PHE A 350 6.07 -8.83 -1.02
C PHE A 350 7.24 -9.75 -0.63
N ASP A 351 7.29 -10.98 -1.18
CA ASP A 351 8.43 -11.88 -0.98
C ASP A 351 9.76 -11.24 -1.48
N GLU A 352 9.75 -10.59 -2.67
CA GLU A 352 10.94 -9.92 -3.24
C GLU A 352 11.36 -8.70 -2.40
N VAL A 353 10.42 -7.93 -1.86
CA VAL A 353 10.70 -6.80 -0.97
C VAL A 353 11.29 -7.28 0.36
N GLU A 354 10.76 -8.36 0.96
CA GLU A 354 11.36 -8.95 2.15
C GLU A 354 12.78 -9.51 1.88
N GLN A 355 12.99 -10.14 0.74
CA GLN A 355 14.31 -10.67 0.35
C GLN A 355 15.34 -9.57 0.10
N ALA A 356 14.91 -8.42 -0.43
CA ALA A 356 15.77 -7.26 -0.64
C ALA A 356 16.14 -6.55 0.68
N SER A 357 15.41 -6.84 1.77
CA SER A 357 15.64 -6.20 3.06
C SER A 357 17.02 -6.56 3.65
N SER A 358 17.61 -5.62 4.37
CA SER A 358 18.96 -5.78 4.94
C SER A 358 19.02 -5.29 6.38
N HIS A 359 18.43 -6.06 7.29
CA HIS A 359 18.42 -5.73 8.72
C HIS A 359 19.82 -5.76 9.38
N SER A 360 20.82 -6.32 8.71
CA SER A 360 22.24 -6.30 9.16
C SER A 360 22.93 -4.96 8.84
N VAL A 361 22.38 -4.17 7.92
CA VAL A 361 22.86 -2.81 7.65
C VAL A 361 22.33 -1.86 8.71
N LEU A 362 23.18 -0.95 9.19
CA LEU A 362 22.77 0.05 10.18
C LEU A 362 21.65 0.93 9.63
N PRO A 363 20.70 1.33 10.50
CA PRO A 363 19.64 2.25 10.13
C PRO A 363 20.20 3.57 9.60
N ASN A 364 19.53 4.13 8.60
CA ASN A 364 19.84 5.45 8.10
C ASN A 364 19.50 6.53 9.16
N GLU A 365 20.41 7.46 9.39
CA GLU A 365 20.27 8.54 10.38
C GLU A 365 20.02 9.91 9.73
N ASN A 366 19.80 9.97 8.41
CA ASN A 366 19.52 11.21 7.71
C ASN A 366 18.24 11.88 8.24
N PHE A 367 18.21 13.18 8.18
CA PHE A 367 17.13 14.04 8.63
C PHE A 367 17.02 15.28 7.72
N ILE A 368 15.88 15.96 7.81
CA ILE A 368 15.70 17.29 7.21
C ILE A 368 16.02 18.32 8.27
N GLU A 369 16.82 19.32 7.91
CA GLU A 369 17.18 20.42 8.80
C GLU A 369 15.90 21.07 9.38
N PHE A 370 15.93 21.38 10.67
CA PHE A 370 14.76 21.95 11.36
C PHE A 370 14.27 23.25 10.70
N SER A 371 15.18 24.05 10.15
CA SER A 371 14.90 25.29 9.43
C SER A 371 14.14 25.09 8.11
N GLU A 372 14.20 23.89 7.53
CA GLU A 372 13.49 23.54 6.28
C GLU A 372 12.10 22.97 6.55
N LEU A 373 11.80 22.66 7.81
CA LEU A 373 10.50 22.12 8.24
C LEU A 373 9.60 23.25 8.73
N GLN A 374 8.29 23.09 8.53
CA GLN A 374 7.33 24.01 9.13
C GLN A 374 7.33 23.87 10.67
N ASP A 375 7.59 24.96 11.40
CA ASP A 375 7.93 24.94 12.82
C ASP A 375 6.77 25.24 13.78
N THR A 376 5.59 25.63 13.26
CA THR A 376 4.45 26.15 14.04
C THR A 376 4.02 25.23 15.20
N CYS A 377 4.15 23.91 15.02
CA CYS A 377 3.79 22.89 16.03
C CYS A 377 5.00 22.02 16.45
N ARG A 378 6.23 22.44 16.14
CA ARG A 378 7.45 21.70 16.43
C ARG A 378 8.20 22.32 17.60
N THR A 379 8.74 21.48 18.48
CA THR A 379 9.63 21.93 19.55
C THR A 379 11.06 21.99 19.06
N SER A 380 11.69 23.15 19.17
CA SER A 380 13.13 23.28 18.92
C SER A 380 13.89 22.96 20.22
N TYR A 381 14.85 22.03 20.13
CA TYR A 381 15.74 21.66 21.24
C TYR A 381 17.12 22.32 21.14
N GLY A 382 17.29 23.32 20.22
CA GLY A 382 18.59 23.93 19.96
C GLY A 382 19.53 22.98 19.23
N TYR A 383 19.03 22.32 18.18
CA TYR A 383 19.84 21.44 17.34
C TYR A 383 21.09 22.15 16.86
N GLN A 384 22.24 21.47 16.98
CA GLN A 384 23.50 21.98 16.46
C GLN A 384 23.52 21.77 14.96
N ASP A 385 23.82 22.82 14.22
CA ASP A 385 24.14 22.75 12.81
C ASP A 385 25.52 22.12 12.62
N TYR A 386 25.57 20.85 12.28
CA TYR A 386 26.82 20.13 12.01
C TYR A 386 27.37 20.40 10.61
N SER A 387 26.62 21.02 9.71
CA SER A 387 27.05 21.33 8.34
C SER A 387 28.20 22.30 8.30
N GLN A 388 28.38 23.10 9.36
CA GLN A 388 29.49 24.08 9.47
C GLN A 388 30.78 23.51 10.09
N GLN A 389 30.78 22.25 10.57
CA GLN A 389 31.97 21.70 11.27
C GLN A 389 32.96 20.94 10.37
N ASP A 390 32.58 20.58 9.16
CA ASP A 390 33.42 19.72 8.30
C ASP A 390 34.58 20.39 7.60
N HIS A 391 34.77 21.71 7.72
CA HIS A 391 35.90 22.42 7.12
C HIS A 391 37.08 22.69 8.06
N SER A 392 37.04 22.27 9.33
CA SER A 392 38.10 22.57 10.30
C SER A 392 38.98 21.37 10.72
N HIS A 393 38.77 20.18 10.19
CA HIS A 393 39.50 18.96 10.59
C HIS A 393 40.54 18.47 9.58
N GLN A 394 40.91 19.24 8.58
CA GLN A 394 42.15 18.95 7.83
C GLN A 394 43.31 19.72 8.46
N HIS A 395 44.16 19.04 9.17
CA HIS A 395 45.44 19.31 9.81
C HIS A 395 45.44 19.32 11.35
N ARG A 396 45.39 18.13 11.92
CA ARG A 396 46.15 17.91 13.18
C ARG A 396 47.35 17.04 12.85
N PRO A 397 48.61 17.50 13.14
CA PRO A 397 49.79 16.67 12.99
C PRO A 397 49.74 15.56 14.01
N GLY A 398 50.04 14.33 13.54
CA GLY A 398 49.96 13.13 14.34
C GLY A 398 50.75 13.19 15.63
N VAL A 399 50.12 12.93 16.74
CA VAL A 399 50.79 12.62 18.00
C VAL A 399 51.11 11.12 17.96
N LEU A 400 52.40 10.83 17.87
CA LEU A 400 52.92 9.45 17.97
C LEU A 400 52.53 8.85 19.34
N PRO A 401 52.05 7.62 19.41
CA PRO A 401 51.79 6.98 20.69
C PRO A 401 53.14 6.69 21.43
N VAL A 402 53.28 7.25 22.62
CA VAL A 402 54.38 6.91 23.51
C VAL A 402 54.04 5.52 24.08
N VAL A 403 54.80 4.54 23.66
CA VAL A 403 54.77 3.18 24.23
C VAL A 403 55.48 3.20 25.57
N LEU A 404 54.74 3.24 26.68
CA LEU A 404 55.29 3.02 28.02
C LEU A 404 55.42 1.50 28.25
N THR A 405 56.69 1.00 28.15
CA THR A 405 57.06 -0.32 28.61
C THR A 405 57.18 -0.31 30.13
N LEU A 406 56.29 -1.00 30.84
CA LEU A 406 56.45 -1.30 32.26
C LEU A 406 57.29 -2.58 32.41
N PRO A 407 58.28 -2.61 33.33
CA PRO A 407 59.04 -3.83 33.60
C PRO A 407 58.26 -4.81 34.49
N LEU A 408 58.22 -6.04 34.12
CA LEU A 408 57.74 -7.17 34.90
C LEU A 408 58.67 -7.40 36.11
N LEU A 409 58.20 -7.13 37.32
CA LEU A 409 58.83 -7.60 38.55
C LEU A 409 58.23 -9.00 38.91
N TYR A 410 59.08 -10.02 38.79
CA TYR A 410 58.89 -11.29 39.41
C TYR A 410 59.06 -11.18 40.92
N LEU A 411 58.08 -11.54 41.71
CA LEU A 411 58.25 -11.91 43.13
C LEU A 411 57.94 -13.38 43.30
N TRP A 412 58.96 -14.07 43.68
CA TRP A 412 58.95 -15.43 44.18
C TRP A 412 58.61 -15.43 45.67
N GLN A 413 57.93 -16.40 46.06
CA GLN A 413 57.48 -16.92 47.35
C GLN A 413 58.56 -17.39 48.34
N PRO A 414 58.23 -17.76 49.58
CA PRO A 414 58.12 -19.21 49.80
C PRO A 414 56.72 -19.70 50.12
#